data_3903ff0e8648b5619685bce0fd87315c
#
_entry.id   3903ff0e8648b5619685bce0fd87315c
#
_cell.length_a   1.000
_cell.length_b   1.000
_cell.length_c   1.000
_cell.angle_alpha   90.00
_cell.angle_beta   90.00
_cell.angle_gamma   90.00
#
_symmetry.space_group_name_H-M   'P 1'
#
loop_
_entity.id
_entity.type
_entity.pdbx_description
1 polymer ?
#
loop_
_entity_poly.entity_id
_entity_poly.type
_entity_poly.pdbx_seq_one_letter_code
_entity_poly.pdbx_strand_id
1 'polypeptide(L)'
;MIFPQTNGAIKLEESTHKYILEGHEEIEFTSVTTCIAEFFEKFDKNTVAYKLVTTIPKYKGRTAEDLISEWDAAANYGTAVHKEIEDYIKLKKKPEIDRAIAGVDWLNKYLQKSDHELFTEVIVYSKELKIAGTVDLLVFDKI
;
A
#
# COMPACT_ATOMS: atom_id res chain seq x y z
N MET A 1 20.84 -6.51 -14.56
CA MET A 1 19.44 -6.18 -14.90
C MET A 1 19.25 -4.74 -14.48
N ILE A 2 19.10 -3.80 -15.44
CA ILE A 2 18.89 -2.39 -15.11
C ILE A 2 17.40 -2.28 -14.83
N PHE A 3 17.04 -2.21 -13.55
CA PHE A 3 15.69 -1.80 -13.21
C PHE A 3 15.50 -0.38 -13.71
N PRO A 4 14.38 -0.07 -14.37
CA PRO A 4 14.07 1.30 -14.66
C PRO A 4 13.90 2.01 -13.33
N GLN A 5 14.97 2.64 -12.86
CA GLN A 5 14.83 3.61 -11.81
C GLN A 5 13.82 4.61 -12.35
N THR A 6 12.71 4.72 -11.71
CA THR A 6 11.77 5.81 -11.97
C THR A 6 12.44 7.07 -11.45
N ASN A 7 13.42 7.60 -12.19
CA ASN A 7 14.21 8.78 -11.83
C ASN A 7 13.34 10.06 -11.81
N GLY A 8 12.15 9.96 -11.23
CA GLY A 8 11.17 11.03 -11.22
C GLY A 8 10.41 11.22 -12.55
N ALA A 9 10.65 10.37 -13.56
CA ALA A 9 9.96 10.46 -14.85
C ALA A 9 8.46 10.15 -14.76
N ILE A 10 8.05 9.30 -13.80
CA ILE A 10 6.62 9.05 -13.51
C ILE A 10 6.29 9.54 -12.11
N LYS A 11 5.14 10.18 -11.98
CA LYS A 11 4.65 10.74 -10.71
C LYS A 11 3.21 10.31 -10.48
N LEU A 12 2.86 10.09 -9.23
CA LEU A 12 1.47 9.96 -8.80
C LEU A 12 0.96 11.34 -8.40
N GLU A 13 -0.07 11.83 -9.10
CA GLU A 13 -0.83 13.00 -8.69
C GLU A 13 -1.88 12.57 -7.66
N GLU A 14 -1.63 12.87 -6.39
CA GLU A 14 -2.46 12.40 -5.28
C GLU A 14 -3.91 12.89 -5.35
N SER A 15 -4.12 14.15 -5.81
CA SER A 15 -5.46 14.76 -5.90
C SER A 15 -6.39 14.04 -6.88
N THR A 16 -5.87 13.53 -7.97
CA THR A 16 -6.62 12.83 -9.03
C THR A 16 -6.37 11.32 -9.02
N HIS A 17 -5.41 10.88 -8.22
CA HIS A 17 -4.91 9.50 -8.17
C HIS A 17 -4.46 8.97 -9.54
N LYS A 18 -3.85 9.86 -10.36
CA LYS A 18 -3.38 9.54 -11.70
C LYS A 18 -1.85 9.46 -11.74
N TYR A 19 -1.37 8.47 -12.48
CA TYR A 19 0.05 8.35 -12.79
C TYR A 19 0.35 9.13 -14.07
N ILE A 20 1.31 10.05 -14.02
CA ILE A 20 1.72 10.91 -15.14
C ILE A 20 3.17 10.61 -15.47
N LEU A 21 3.44 10.21 -16.71
CA LEU A 21 4.79 9.94 -17.22
C LEU A 21 5.27 11.16 -17.98
N GLU A 22 6.37 11.77 -17.56
CA GLU A 22 6.97 12.93 -18.20
C GLU A 22 7.35 12.63 -19.66
N GLY A 23 6.94 13.52 -20.57
CA GLY A 23 7.12 13.36 -22.00
C GLY A 23 6.20 12.33 -22.68
N HIS A 24 5.23 11.80 -21.93
CA HIS A 24 4.22 10.84 -22.39
C HIS A 24 2.88 11.04 -21.66
N GLU A 25 2.49 12.30 -21.50
CA GLU A 25 1.28 12.70 -20.76
C GLU A 25 -0.01 12.22 -21.45
N GLU A 26 0.09 11.81 -22.72
CA GLU A 26 -1.02 11.18 -23.45
C GLU A 26 -1.33 9.76 -23.00
N ILE A 27 -0.45 9.11 -22.22
CA ILE A 27 -0.68 7.75 -21.71
C ILE A 27 -1.51 7.83 -20.43
N GLU A 28 -2.75 7.38 -20.51
CA GLU A 28 -3.58 7.18 -19.33
C GLU A 28 -3.27 5.81 -18.69
N PHE A 29 -2.65 5.84 -17.51
CA PHE A 29 -2.35 4.63 -16.74
C PHE A 29 -3.53 4.24 -15.85
N THR A 30 -3.89 2.94 -15.89
CA THR A 30 -4.76 2.34 -14.89
C THR A 30 -3.92 1.92 -13.68
N SER A 31 -4.37 2.21 -12.46
CA SER A 31 -3.66 1.73 -11.28
C SER A 31 -3.76 0.20 -11.16
N VAL A 32 -2.72 -0.45 -10.64
CA VAL A 32 -2.74 -1.90 -10.36
C VAL A 32 -3.95 -2.28 -9.51
N THR A 33 -4.28 -1.48 -8.49
CA THR A 33 -5.43 -1.73 -7.60
C THR A 33 -6.75 -1.62 -8.35
N THR A 34 -6.91 -0.65 -9.26
CA THR A 34 -8.09 -0.52 -10.11
C THR A 34 -8.21 -1.71 -11.05
N CYS A 35 -7.11 -2.10 -11.69
CA CYS A 35 -7.08 -3.26 -12.58
C CYS A 35 -7.47 -4.55 -11.85
N ILE A 36 -6.96 -4.78 -10.65
CA ILE A 36 -7.32 -5.94 -9.83
C ILE A 36 -8.79 -5.89 -9.44
N ALA A 37 -9.31 -4.72 -9.07
CA ALA A 37 -10.70 -4.56 -8.65
C ALA A 37 -11.73 -4.93 -9.73
N GLU A 38 -11.36 -4.88 -11.02
CA GLU A 38 -12.23 -5.32 -12.13
C GLU A 38 -12.52 -6.83 -12.13
N PHE A 39 -11.67 -7.64 -11.49
CA PHE A 39 -11.84 -9.09 -11.39
C PHE A 39 -12.66 -9.53 -10.16
N PHE A 40 -13.05 -8.61 -9.30
CA PHE A 40 -13.78 -8.90 -8.08
C PHE A 40 -15.10 -8.13 -8.01
N GLU A 41 -16.08 -8.72 -7.33
CA GLU A 41 -17.29 -7.98 -7.00
C GLU A 41 -16.95 -6.77 -6.12
N LYS A 42 -17.61 -5.63 -6.38
CA LYS A 42 -17.41 -4.41 -5.59
C LYS A 42 -17.77 -4.69 -4.13
N PHE A 43 -16.80 -4.46 -3.24
CA PHE A 43 -17.03 -4.56 -1.81
C PHE A 43 -17.88 -3.39 -1.32
N ASP A 44 -19.15 -3.66 -1.07
CA ASP A 44 -20.06 -2.72 -0.40
C ASP A 44 -20.03 -2.99 1.10
N LYS A 45 -19.25 -2.18 1.84
CA LYS A 45 -19.06 -2.35 3.27
C LYS A 45 -20.37 -2.29 4.05
N ASN A 46 -21.36 -1.49 3.62
CA ASN A 46 -22.65 -1.36 4.30
C ASN A 46 -23.46 -2.66 4.17
N THR A 47 -23.59 -3.17 2.95
CA THR A 47 -24.30 -4.44 2.70
C THR A 47 -23.63 -5.61 3.40
N VAL A 48 -22.29 -5.68 3.35
CA VAL A 48 -21.54 -6.77 4.02
C VAL A 48 -21.67 -6.67 5.53
N ALA A 49 -21.51 -5.50 6.13
CA ALA A 49 -21.66 -5.31 7.58
C ALA A 49 -23.06 -5.70 8.06
N TYR A 50 -24.10 -5.22 7.37
CA TYR A 50 -25.49 -5.58 7.67
C TYR A 50 -25.72 -7.10 7.61
N LYS A 51 -25.25 -7.75 6.54
CA LYS A 51 -25.34 -9.22 6.39
C LYS A 51 -24.64 -9.93 7.56
N LEU A 52 -23.45 -9.49 7.94
CA LEU A 52 -22.69 -10.13 9.01
C LEU A 52 -23.41 -10.03 10.36
N VAL A 53 -23.92 -8.85 10.75
CA VAL A 53 -24.58 -8.67 12.05
C VAL A 53 -25.95 -9.37 12.12
N THR A 54 -26.60 -9.60 10.98
CA THR A 54 -27.90 -10.27 10.92
C THR A 54 -27.82 -11.79 10.80
N THR A 55 -26.74 -12.32 10.17
CA THR A 55 -26.68 -13.76 9.85
C THR A 55 -25.61 -14.53 10.61
N ILE A 56 -24.54 -13.86 11.08
CA ILE A 56 -23.42 -14.55 11.71
C ILE A 56 -23.47 -14.42 13.23
N PRO A 57 -23.59 -15.55 13.98
CA PRO A 57 -23.74 -15.54 15.43
C PRO A 57 -22.64 -14.79 16.19
N LYS A 58 -21.40 -14.78 15.67
CA LYS A 58 -20.26 -14.05 16.23
C LYS A 58 -20.53 -12.55 16.40
N TYR A 59 -21.37 -11.97 15.54
CA TYR A 59 -21.67 -10.53 15.53
C TYR A 59 -23.02 -10.18 16.16
N LYS A 60 -23.66 -11.16 16.82
CA LYS A 60 -24.96 -10.95 17.49
C LYS A 60 -24.88 -9.84 18.52
N GLY A 61 -25.79 -8.87 18.42
CA GLY A 61 -25.86 -7.72 19.34
C GLY A 61 -24.98 -6.53 18.94
N ARG A 62 -24.26 -6.62 17.81
CA ARG A 62 -23.53 -5.48 17.22
C ARG A 62 -24.38 -4.81 16.14
N THR A 63 -24.08 -3.54 15.85
CA THR A 63 -24.66 -2.83 14.72
C THR A 63 -23.74 -2.90 13.49
N ALA A 64 -24.29 -2.62 12.31
CA ALA A 64 -23.48 -2.52 11.09
C ALA A 64 -22.48 -1.37 11.19
N GLU A 65 -22.90 -0.26 11.80
CA GLU A 65 -22.08 0.93 12.03
C GLU A 65 -20.87 0.64 12.93
N ASP A 66 -21.06 -0.16 14.00
CA ASP A 66 -19.95 -0.58 14.87
C ASP A 66 -18.90 -1.36 14.08
N LEU A 67 -19.35 -2.27 13.20
CA LEU A 67 -18.44 -3.06 12.37
C LEU A 67 -17.69 -2.18 11.36
N ILE A 68 -18.38 -1.27 10.70
CA ILE A 68 -17.79 -0.33 9.74
C ILE A 68 -16.75 0.55 10.43
N SER A 69 -17.10 1.08 11.63
CA SER A 69 -16.18 1.90 12.42
C SER A 69 -14.91 1.12 12.80
N GLU A 70 -15.05 -0.15 13.17
CA GLU A 70 -13.92 -1.03 13.49
C GLU A 70 -13.03 -1.27 12.25
N TRP A 71 -13.62 -1.50 11.08
CA TRP A 71 -12.86 -1.67 9.83
C TRP A 71 -12.13 -0.41 9.42
N ASP A 72 -12.79 0.76 9.52
CA ASP A 72 -12.18 2.05 9.21
C ASP A 72 -11.02 2.36 10.19
N ALA A 73 -11.21 2.07 11.48
CA ALA A 73 -10.13 2.19 12.47
C ALA A 73 -8.95 1.25 12.18
N ALA A 74 -9.23 0.00 11.77
CA ALA A 74 -8.18 -0.95 11.40
C ALA A 74 -7.41 -0.52 10.14
N ALA A 75 -8.11 0.03 9.13
CA ALA A 75 -7.48 0.58 7.93
C ALA A 75 -6.57 1.78 8.26
N ASN A 76 -7.07 2.73 9.06
CA ASN A 76 -6.31 3.89 9.51
C ASN A 76 -5.08 3.49 10.33
N TYR A 77 -5.23 2.49 11.20
CA TYR A 77 -4.11 1.94 11.96
C TYR A 77 -3.06 1.31 11.03
N GLY A 78 -3.49 0.55 10.01
CA GLY A 78 -2.59 -0.01 9.01
C GLY A 78 -1.79 1.08 8.28
N THR A 79 -2.46 2.14 7.84
CA THR A 79 -1.82 3.30 7.19
C THR A 79 -0.78 3.96 8.10
N ALA A 80 -1.11 4.13 9.39
CA ALA A 80 -0.16 4.71 10.36
C ALA A 80 1.08 3.82 10.57
N VAL A 81 0.89 2.48 10.63
CA VAL A 81 2.01 1.51 10.73
C VAL A 81 2.92 1.61 9.51
N HIS A 82 2.37 1.62 8.29
CA HIS A 82 3.13 1.77 7.04
C HIS A 82 3.94 3.08 7.06
N LYS A 83 3.29 4.18 7.44
CA LYS A 83 3.94 5.49 7.51
C LYS A 83 5.13 5.54 8.48
N GLU A 84 5.02 4.92 9.64
CA GLU A 84 6.13 4.88 10.60
C GLU A 84 7.31 4.03 10.10
N ILE A 85 7.04 2.92 9.40
CA ILE A 85 8.09 2.09 8.78
C ILE A 85 8.79 2.89 7.65
N GLU A 86 8.03 3.57 6.81
CA GLU A 86 8.55 4.46 5.77
C GLU A 86 9.43 5.56 6.35
N ASP A 87 8.94 6.27 7.38
CA ASP A 87 9.67 7.34 8.08
C ASP A 87 10.95 6.81 8.73
N TYR A 88 10.94 5.58 9.27
CA TYR A 88 12.15 4.95 9.77
C TYR A 88 13.17 4.73 8.65
N ILE A 89 12.75 4.23 7.50
CA ILE A 89 13.66 3.97 6.37
C ILE A 89 14.23 5.28 5.81
N LYS A 90 13.37 6.26 5.52
CA LYS A 90 13.74 7.54 4.88
C LYS A 90 14.44 8.51 5.82
N LEU A 91 13.91 8.68 7.03
CA LEU A 91 14.26 9.75 7.95
C LEU A 91 14.99 9.26 9.21
N LYS A 92 15.14 7.95 9.39
CA LYS A 92 15.67 7.32 10.61
C LYS A 92 14.86 7.68 11.87
N LYS A 93 13.58 8.03 11.69
CA LYS A 93 12.69 8.32 12.80
C LYS A 93 12.29 7.00 13.49
N LYS A 94 12.40 6.95 14.82
CA LYS A 94 11.99 5.76 15.58
C LYS A 94 10.48 5.58 15.50
N PRO A 95 9.99 4.34 15.22
CA PRO A 95 8.56 4.05 15.28
C PRO A 95 8.06 4.04 16.73
N GLU A 96 6.80 4.40 16.92
CA GLU A 96 6.11 4.43 18.23
C GLU A 96 5.01 3.36 18.33
N ILE A 97 4.45 2.96 17.19
CA ILE A 97 3.40 1.94 17.10
C ILE A 97 4.03 0.54 17.22
N ASP A 98 3.54 -0.29 18.15
CA ASP A 98 4.09 -1.64 18.42
C ASP A 98 4.28 -2.49 17.16
N ARG A 99 3.32 -2.46 16.23
CA ARG A 99 3.44 -3.21 14.95
C ARG A 99 4.50 -2.63 14.02
N ALA A 100 4.68 -1.32 14.02
CA ALA A 100 5.74 -0.68 13.25
C ALA A 100 7.12 -1.01 13.86
N ILE A 101 7.22 -1.01 15.20
CA ILE A 101 8.43 -1.45 15.92
C ILE A 101 8.78 -2.89 15.53
N ALA A 102 7.81 -3.80 15.61
CA ALA A 102 8.03 -5.20 15.24
C ALA A 102 8.42 -5.37 13.76
N GLY A 103 7.82 -4.58 12.86
CA GLY A 103 8.17 -4.57 11.43
C GLY A 103 9.60 -4.08 11.19
N VAL A 104 10.00 -3.01 11.85
CA VAL A 104 11.37 -2.46 11.78
C VAL A 104 12.40 -3.43 12.37
N ASP A 105 12.09 -4.09 13.49
CA ASP A 105 12.96 -5.11 14.08
C ASP A 105 13.16 -6.31 13.14
N TRP A 106 12.09 -6.75 12.48
CA TRP A 106 12.16 -7.81 11.47
C TRP A 106 13.03 -7.36 10.29
N LEU A 107 12.80 -6.14 9.77
CA LEU A 107 13.55 -5.58 8.65
C LEU A 107 15.05 -5.49 9.00
N ASN A 108 15.41 -4.98 10.18
CA ASN A 108 16.79 -4.88 10.63
C ASN A 108 17.47 -6.26 10.72
N LYS A 109 16.77 -7.28 11.23
CA LYS A 109 17.28 -8.66 11.25
C LYS A 109 17.49 -9.24 9.84
N TYR A 110 16.59 -8.91 8.91
CA TYR A 110 16.71 -9.32 7.52
C TYR A 110 17.95 -8.68 6.87
N LEU A 111 18.15 -7.37 7.07
CA LEU A 111 19.24 -6.59 6.48
C LEU A 111 20.63 -6.94 7.03
N GLN A 112 20.71 -7.62 8.18
CA GLN A 112 22.00 -8.10 8.73
C GLN A 112 22.64 -9.23 7.91
N LYS A 113 21.89 -9.86 6.99
CA LYS A 113 22.32 -11.07 6.28
C LYS A 113 23.21 -10.79 5.07
N SER A 114 23.07 -9.62 4.45
CA SER A 114 23.86 -9.18 3.28
C SER A 114 23.79 -7.65 3.14
N ASP A 115 24.56 -7.10 2.22
CA ASP A 115 24.48 -5.67 1.89
C ASP A 115 23.25 -5.42 1.02
N HIS A 116 22.36 -4.56 1.49
CA HIS A 116 21.09 -4.26 0.84
C HIS A 116 20.93 -2.75 0.54
N GLU A 117 20.19 -2.46 -0.49
CA GLU A 117 19.72 -1.12 -0.79
C GLU A 117 18.19 -1.10 -0.69
N LEU A 118 17.64 -0.10 0.03
CA LEU A 118 16.21 0.01 0.30
C LEU A 118 15.61 1.19 -0.46
N PHE A 119 14.49 0.96 -1.11
CA PHE A 119 13.69 1.99 -1.76
C PHE A 119 12.25 1.87 -1.28
N THR A 120 11.63 2.98 -0.91
CA THR A 120 10.21 3.03 -0.52
C THR A 120 9.42 3.84 -1.53
N GLU A 121 8.13 3.54 -1.65
CA GLU A 121 7.21 4.25 -2.55
C GLU A 121 7.69 4.27 -4.00
N VAL A 122 8.18 3.12 -4.49
CA VAL A 122 8.71 3.00 -5.85
C VAL A 122 7.56 2.82 -6.84
N ILE A 123 7.37 3.81 -7.73
CA ILE A 123 6.37 3.67 -8.80
C ILE A 123 6.93 2.76 -9.89
N VAL A 124 6.20 1.72 -10.21
CA VAL A 124 6.48 0.79 -11.31
C VAL A 124 5.38 0.89 -12.35
N TYR A 125 5.72 0.76 -13.63
CA TYR A 125 4.76 0.91 -14.70
C TYR A 125 5.12 0.11 -15.96
N SER A 126 4.11 -0.15 -16.78
CA SER A 126 4.26 -0.68 -18.14
C SER A 126 3.55 0.26 -19.11
N LYS A 127 4.30 0.83 -20.07
CA LYS A 127 3.73 1.64 -21.15
C LYS A 127 2.84 0.81 -22.07
N GLU A 128 3.24 -0.42 -22.34
CA GLU A 128 2.52 -1.33 -23.22
C GLU A 128 1.15 -1.72 -22.64
N LEU A 129 1.13 -2.09 -21.36
CA LEU A 129 -0.09 -2.47 -20.67
C LEU A 129 -0.87 -1.28 -20.14
N LYS A 130 -0.27 -0.07 -20.14
CA LYS A 130 -0.83 1.14 -19.55
C LYS A 130 -1.25 0.95 -18.08
N ILE A 131 -0.42 0.24 -17.32
CA ILE A 131 -0.64 -0.05 -15.91
C ILE A 131 0.49 0.55 -15.11
N ALA A 132 0.17 1.16 -13.96
CA ALA A 132 1.14 1.66 -13.00
C ALA A 132 0.72 1.34 -11.56
N GLY A 133 1.69 1.27 -10.66
CA GLY A 133 1.45 1.03 -9.24
C GLY A 133 2.63 1.46 -8.40
N THR A 134 2.42 1.56 -7.09
CA THR A 134 3.46 1.90 -6.13
C THR A 134 3.81 0.67 -5.30
N VAL A 135 5.12 0.42 -5.14
CA VAL A 135 5.68 -0.62 -4.28
C VAL A 135 6.11 0.04 -2.98
N ASP A 136 5.51 -0.36 -1.85
CA ASP A 136 5.77 0.23 -0.54
C ASP A 136 7.24 0.10 -0.12
N LEU A 137 7.85 -1.06 -0.36
CA LEU A 137 9.25 -1.35 -0.05
C LEU A 137 9.87 -2.26 -1.10
N LEU A 138 10.97 -1.82 -1.67
CA LEU A 138 11.81 -2.60 -2.57
C LEU A 138 13.18 -2.80 -1.93
N VAL A 139 13.61 -4.06 -1.83
CA VAL A 139 14.91 -4.44 -1.26
C VAL A 139 15.79 -5.01 -2.37
N PHE A 140 16.96 -4.44 -2.56
CA PHE A 140 17.97 -4.93 -3.47
C PHE A 140 19.11 -5.58 -2.70
N ASP A 141 19.41 -6.84 -3.04
CA ASP A 141 20.63 -7.50 -2.62
C ASP A 141 21.77 -7.04 -3.52
N LYS A 142 22.81 -6.44 -2.96
CA LYS A 142 24.05 -6.19 -3.68
C LYS A 142 24.82 -7.51 -3.76
N ILE A 143 24.82 -8.12 -4.94
CA ILE A 143 25.58 -9.32 -5.26
C ILE A 143 27.02 -8.94 -5.54
#